data_a4542c1fadb13e7b5459982424b63608
#
_entry.id   a4542c1fadb13e7b5459982424b63608
#
_cell.length_a   1.000
_cell.length_b   1.000
_cell.length_c   1.000
_cell.angle_alpha   90.00
_cell.angle_beta   90.00
_cell.angle_gamma   90.00
#
_symmetry.space_group_name_H-M   'P 1'
#
loop_
_entity.id
_entity.type
_entity.pdbx_description
1 polymer ?
#
loop_
_entity_poly.entity_id
_entity_poly.type
_entity_poly.pdbx_seq_one_letter_code
_entity_poly.pdbx_strand_id
1 'polypeptide(L)'
;MIPHFEKMLYDNALLICLYAEAYREQPNNNYKRVIENTLAFVEREWMTDEGGFYASYDADSEGVEGKFYTFTYNELQSILKENFALAEKVYQIKEDGNWEHTNILFRNKTNDEHAEEMGISVAELSQELDAINKQLFDYRENRIKPGLDNKIILSWNALMCSGYVQAYKALGNEHYKSIAIKNLE
;
A
#
# COMPACT_ATOMS: atom_id res chain seq x y z
N MET A 1 -10.22 12.78 -0.52
CA MET A 1 -10.75 11.38 -0.54
C MET A 1 -10.24 10.70 0.72
N ILE A 2 -11.13 10.10 1.51
CA ILE A 2 -10.77 9.35 2.73
C ILE A 2 -10.63 7.88 2.31
N PRO A 3 -9.53 7.19 2.59
CA PRO A 3 -9.38 5.76 2.32
C PRO A 3 -10.25 4.94 3.26
N HIS A 4 -10.64 3.75 2.84
CA HIS A 4 -11.23 2.77 3.73
C HIS A 4 -10.12 2.11 4.55
N PHE A 5 -10.19 2.23 5.88
CA PHE A 5 -9.13 1.72 6.76
C PHE A 5 -9.21 0.21 6.97
N GLU A 6 -10.39 -0.37 6.96
CA GLU A 6 -10.54 -1.83 6.91
C GLU A 6 -9.94 -2.38 5.62
N LYS A 7 -9.11 -3.42 5.73
CA LYS A 7 -8.44 -4.04 4.60
C LYS A 7 -8.99 -5.44 4.39
N MET A 8 -9.63 -5.66 3.23
CA MET A 8 -10.25 -6.94 2.88
C MET A 8 -9.43 -7.66 1.82
N LEU A 9 -9.24 -8.98 1.97
CA LEU A 9 -8.49 -9.79 1.01
C LEU A 9 -9.12 -9.73 -0.39
N TYR A 10 -10.44 -9.87 -0.50
CA TYR A 10 -11.14 -9.87 -1.78
C TYR A 10 -11.05 -8.54 -2.53
N ASP A 11 -11.07 -7.39 -1.83
CA ASP A 11 -10.91 -6.08 -2.44
C ASP A 11 -9.53 -5.93 -3.06
N ASN A 12 -8.48 -6.32 -2.31
CA ASN A 12 -7.12 -6.30 -2.82
C ASN A 12 -6.96 -7.23 -4.03
N ALA A 13 -7.55 -8.42 -4.00
CA ALA A 13 -7.54 -9.38 -5.11
C ALA A 13 -8.15 -8.80 -6.38
N LEU A 14 -9.35 -8.20 -6.26
CA LEU A 14 -10.05 -7.59 -7.39
C LEU A 14 -9.31 -6.37 -7.95
N LEU A 15 -8.73 -5.54 -7.08
CA LEU A 15 -7.91 -4.40 -7.51
C LEU A 15 -6.65 -4.85 -8.24
N ILE A 16 -5.97 -5.90 -7.77
CA ILE A 16 -4.81 -6.47 -8.46
C ILE A 16 -5.20 -6.95 -9.87
N CYS A 17 -6.32 -7.67 -10.01
CA CYS A 17 -6.82 -8.10 -11.32
C CYS A 17 -7.06 -6.90 -12.24
N LEU A 18 -7.75 -5.87 -11.76
CA LEU A 18 -8.05 -4.66 -12.54
C LEU A 18 -6.78 -3.93 -12.99
N TYR A 19 -5.84 -3.69 -12.09
CA TYR A 19 -4.58 -3.01 -12.42
C TYR A 19 -3.68 -3.85 -13.33
N ALA A 20 -3.67 -5.18 -13.17
CA ALA A 20 -2.91 -6.07 -14.05
C ALA A 20 -3.48 -6.07 -15.48
N GLU A 21 -4.81 -6.03 -15.62
CA GLU A 21 -5.46 -5.91 -16.93
C GLU A 21 -5.18 -4.55 -17.56
N ALA A 22 -5.35 -3.46 -16.81
CA ALA A 22 -5.03 -2.11 -17.27
C ALA A 22 -3.55 -1.98 -17.70
N TYR A 23 -2.61 -2.58 -16.96
CA TYR A 23 -1.20 -2.58 -17.30
C TYR A 23 -0.91 -3.32 -18.62
N ARG A 24 -1.59 -4.44 -18.89
CA ARG A 24 -1.42 -5.18 -20.16
C ARG A 24 -1.94 -4.39 -21.37
N GLU A 25 -3.03 -3.64 -21.18
CA GLU A 25 -3.59 -2.79 -22.24
C GLU A 25 -2.72 -1.54 -22.48
N GLN A 26 -2.29 -0.89 -21.40
CA GLN A 26 -1.46 0.31 -21.45
C GLN A 26 -0.40 0.26 -20.35
N PRO A 27 0.83 -0.21 -20.64
CA PRO A 27 1.92 -0.26 -19.65
C PRO A 27 2.15 1.11 -19.00
N ASN A 28 2.08 1.13 -17.67
CA ASN A 28 2.20 2.35 -16.88
C ASN A 28 2.89 2.01 -15.54
N ASN A 29 3.94 2.75 -15.20
CA ASN A 29 4.70 2.52 -13.97
C ASN A 29 3.87 2.67 -12.69
N ASN A 30 2.82 3.50 -12.70
CA ASN A 30 1.92 3.61 -11.55
C ASN A 30 1.10 2.32 -11.36
N TYR A 31 0.59 1.72 -12.44
CA TYR A 31 -0.14 0.45 -12.35
C TYR A 31 0.78 -0.67 -11.85
N LYS A 32 1.99 -0.77 -12.42
CA LYS A 32 3.00 -1.72 -11.95
C LYS A 32 3.26 -1.57 -10.45
N ARG A 33 3.53 -0.36 -9.99
CA ARG A 33 3.79 -0.05 -8.58
C ARG A 33 2.62 -0.43 -7.67
N VAL A 34 1.37 -0.18 -8.09
CA VAL A 34 0.18 -0.57 -7.31
C VAL A 34 0.11 -2.08 -7.17
N ILE A 35 0.31 -2.85 -8.25
CA ILE A 35 0.30 -4.31 -8.23
C ILE A 35 1.38 -4.83 -7.28
N GLU A 36 2.64 -4.39 -7.46
CA GLU A 36 3.78 -4.85 -6.67
C GLU A 36 3.63 -4.52 -5.18
N ASN A 37 3.23 -3.29 -4.84
CA ASN A 37 3.06 -2.88 -3.45
C ASN A 37 1.88 -3.59 -2.77
N THR A 38 0.79 -3.83 -3.49
CA THR A 38 -0.38 -4.54 -2.94
C THR A 38 -0.03 -6.01 -2.70
N LEU A 39 0.64 -6.68 -3.64
CA LEU A 39 1.09 -8.06 -3.44
C LEU A 39 2.11 -8.18 -2.31
N ALA A 40 3.08 -7.27 -2.22
CA ALA A 40 4.03 -7.24 -1.12
C ALA A 40 3.35 -7.03 0.26
N PHE A 41 2.28 -6.23 0.32
CA PHE A 41 1.46 -6.10 1.52
C PHE A 41 0.75 -7.41 1.86
N VAL A 42 0.08 -8.05 0.90
CA VAL A 42 -0.65 -9.30 1.08
C VAL A 42 0.28 -10.42 1.57
N GLU A 43 1.45 -10.55 0.97
CA GLU A 43 2.45 -11.56 1.36
C GLU A 43 2.96 -11.32 2.79
N ARG A 44 3.30 -10.09 3.12
CA ARG A 44 3.87 -9.75 4.43
C ARG A 44 2.85 -9.87 5.57
N GLU A 45 1.60 -9.50 5.33
CA GLU A 45 0.61 -9.34 6.39
C GLU A 45 -0.36 -10.52 6.50
N TRP A 46 -0.65 -11.22 5.42
CA TRP A 46 -1.75 -12.18 5.39
C TRP A 46 -1.36 -13.58 4.93
N MET A 47 -0.21 -13.77 4.27
CA MET A 47 0.15 -15.09 3.77
C MET A 47 0.59 -16.02 4.92
N THR A 48 0.02 -17.22 4.97
CA THR A 48 0.41 -18.27 5.91
C THR A 48 1.57 -19.11 5.36
N ASP A 49 2.23 -19.85 6.24
CA ASP A 49 3.30 -20.77 5.83
C ASP A 49 2.80 -21.85 4.86
N GLU A 50 1.53 -22.23 4.94
CA GLU A 50 0.88 -23.21 4.07
C GLU A 50 0.45 -22.62 2.71
N GLY A 51 0.51 -21.29 2.54
CA GLY A 51 0.16 -20.62 1.28
C GLY A 51 -1.26 -20.08 1.20
N GLY A 52 -2.04 -20.21 2.27
CA GLY A 52 -3.33 -19.54 2.40
C GLY A 52 -3.18 -18.07 2.78
N PHE A 53 -4.25 -17.29 2.65
CA PHE A 53 -4.30 -15.88 3.04
C PHE A 53 -5.41 -15.64 4.05
N TYR A 54 -5.11 -14.87 5.08
CA TYR A 54 -6.07 -14.38 6.06
C TYR A 54 -7.09 -13.41 5.44
N ALA A 55 -8.25 -13.25 6.10
CA ALA A 55 -9.38 -12.53 5.54
C ALA A 55 -9.23 -11.01 5.51
N SER A 56 -8.86 -10.40 6.64
CA SER A 56 -8.88 -8.94 6.74
C SER A 56 -8.07 -8.38 7.91
N TYR A 57 -7.78 -7.09 7.84
CA TYR A 57 -7.48 -6.25 8.99
C TYR A 57 -8.66 -5.33 9.30
N ASP A 58 -8.96 -5.16 10.59
CA ASP A 58 -9.94 -4.20 11.08
C ASP A 58 -9.56 -2.76 10.69
N ALA A 59 -10.54 -1.86 10.67
CA ALA A 59 -10.33 -0.43 10.51
C ALA A 59 -9.65 0.17 11.75
N ASP A 60 -9.92 -0.39 12.92
CA ASP A 60 -9.56 0.14 14.22
C ASP A 60 -8.24 -0.44 14.75
N SER A 61 -7.44 0.40 15.36
CA SER A 61 -6.36 0.01 16.25
C SER A 61 -6.58 0.70 17.60
N GLU A 62 -6.53 -0.07 18.69
CA GLU A 62 -6.79 0.43 20.05
C GLU A 62 -8.15 1.14 20.20
N GLY A 63 -9.17 0.68 19.43
CA GLY A 63 -10.52 1.24 19.46
C GLY A 63 -10.67 2.58 18.74
N VAL A 64 -9.68 2.98 17.93
CA VAL A 64 -9.70 4.22 17.15
C VAL A 64 -9.51 3.91 15.67
N GLU A 65 -10.47 4.30 14.83
CA GLU A 65 -10.42 4.10 13.40
C GLU A 65 -9.21 4.79 12.78
N GLY A 66 -8.49 4.08 11.91
CA GLY A 66 -7.37 4.62 11.16
C GLY A 66 -6.10 4.93 11.96
N LYS A 67 -6.10 4.78 13.30
CA LYS A 67 -4.97 5.15 14.18
C LYS A 67 -3.63 4.55 13.73
N PHE A 68 -3.63 3.33 13.26
CA PHE A 68 -2.42 2.67 12.77
C PHE A 68 -1.83 3.35 11.52
N TYR A 69 -2.67 3.93 10.67
CA TYR A 69 -2.29 4.43 9.35
C TYR A 69 -2.09 5.94 9.26
N THR A 70 -2.64 6.70 10.21
CA THR A 70 -2.61 8.16 10.20
C THR A 70 -1.51 8.69 11.13
N PHE A 71 -1.09 9.94 10.91
CA PHE A 71 -0.01 10.57 11.66
C PHE A 71 -0.41 11.99 12.05
N THR A 72 -0.04 12.44 13.24
CA THR A 72 -0.10 13.85 13.58
C THR A 72 1.00 14.64 12.85
N TYR A 73 0.81 15.94 12.70
CA TYR A 73 1.81 16.83 12.10
C TYR A 73 3.15 16.75 12.82
N ASN A 74 3.13 16.81 14.15
CA ASN A 74 4.32 16.75 14.99
C ASN A 74 5.06 15.41 14.89
N GLU A 75 4.34 14.28 14.78
CA GLU A 75 4.95 12.98 14.53
C GLU A 75 5.70 13.00 13.19
N LEU A 76 5.06 13.47 12.12
CA LEU A 76 5.68 13.54 10.79
C LEU A 76 6.94 14.41 10.78
N GLN A 77 6.92 15.57 11.43
CA GLN A 77 8.13 16.40 11.58
C GLN A 77 9.26 15.67 12.32
N SER A 78 8.92 15.00 13.41
CA SER A 78 9.89 14.29 14.25
C SER A 78 10.52 13.09 13.53
N ILE A 79 9.72 12.34 12.74
CA ILE A 79 10.15 11.17 11.98
C ILE A 79 11.01 11.57 10.79
N LEU A 80 10.53 12.52 10.00
CA LEU A 80 11.08 12.84 8.69
C LEU A 80 12.19 13.89 8.70
N LYS A 81 12.24 14.74 9.73
CA LYS A 81 13.28 15.76 9.91
C LYS A 81 13.50 16.60 8.62
N GLU A 82 14.69 16.50 8.03
CA GLU A 82 15.04 17.20 6.79
C GLU A 82 14.14 16.85 5.60
N ASN A 83 13.60 15.65 5.57
CA ASN A 83 12.70 15.16 4.51
C ASN A 83 11.25 15.65 4.68
N PHE A 84 10.93 16.31 5.80
CA PHE A 84 9.56 16.71 6.12
C PHE A 84 8.96 17.68 5.08
N ALA A 85 9.73 18.69 4.65
CA ALA A 85 9.23 19.68 3.68
C ALA A 85 8.83 19.06 2.32
N LEU A 86 9.58 18.06 1.87
CA LEU A 86 9.23 17.31 0.68
C LEU A 86 7.96 16.48 0.89
N ALA A 87 7.88 15.76 2.01
CA ALA A 87 6.72 14.94 2.36
C ALA A 87 5.46 15.80 2.51
N GLU A 88 5.55 16.95 3.18
CA GLU A 88 4.44 17.90 3.37
C GLU A 88 3.84 18.32 2.04
N LYS A 89 4.69 18.67 1.07
CA LYS A 89 4.26 19.07 -0.26
C LYS A 89 3.62 17.92 -1.05
N VAL A 90 4.25 16.74 -1.05
CA VAL A 90 3.82 15.60 -1.86
C VAL A 90 2.59 14.91 -1.27
N TYR A 91 2.53 14.74 0.05
CA TYR A 91 1.47 14.00 0.74
C TYR A 91 0.35 14.89 1.31
N GLN A 92 0.31 16.18 0.96
CA GLN A 92 -0.75 17.10 1.38
C GLN A 92 -0.91 17.17 2.91
N ILE A 93 0.20 17.14 3.63
CA ILE A 93 0.24 17.19 5.09
C ILE A 93 -0.23 18.59 5.55
N LYS A 94 -1.04 18.63 6.60
CA LYS A 94 -1.58 19.87 7.19
C LYS A 94 -1.31 19.91 8.69
N GLU A 95 -1.03 21.08 9.22
CA GLU A 95 -0.76 21.28 10.63
C GLU A 95 -1.94 20.85 11.52
N ASP A 96 -3.16 21.25 11.16
CA ASP A 96 -4.39 20.84 11.87
C ASP A 96 -4.89 19.43 11.50
N GLY A 97 -4.14 18.71 10.64
CA GLY A 97 -4.58 17.45 10.06
C GLY A 97 -5.51 17.64 8.87
N ASN A 98 -5.66 16.59 8.06
CA ASN A 98 -6.62 16.54 6.96
C ASN A 98 -7.77 15.54 7.24
N TRP A 99 -7.72 14.85 8.37
CA TRP A 99 -8.73 13.93 8.88
C TRP A 99 -8.59 13.77 10.41
N GLU A 100 -9.63 14.15 11.18
CA GLU A 100 -9.72 13.99 12.65
C GLU A 100 -8.43 14.39 13.42
N HIS A 101 -7.90 15.58 13.11
CA HIS A 101 -6.65 16.12 13.69
C HIS A 101 -5.38 15.31 13.39
N THR A 102 -5.46 14.36 12.45
CA THR A 102 -4.33 13.60 11.93
C THR A 102 -4.22 13.75 10.42
N ASN A 103 -3.15 13.24 9.82
CA ASN A 103 -2.92 13.27 8.39
C ASN A 103 -3.01 11.88 7.79
N ILE A 104 -3.92 11.73 6.83
CA ILE A 104 -3.91 10.67 5.84
C ILE A 104 -2.92 11.10 4.76
N LEU A 105 -1.95 10.24 4.47
CA LEU A 105 -0.93 10.53 3.45
C LEU A 105 -1.45 10.12 2.07
N PHE A 106 -1.82 11.08 1.25
CA PHE A 106 -2.29 10.84 -0.11
C PHE A 106 -1.63 11.78 -1.11
N ARG A 107 -1.56 11.36 -2.36
CA ARG A 107 -1.05 12.18 -3.47
C ARG A 107 -2.16 12.55 -4.42
N ASN A 108 -2.18 13.79 -4.84
CA ASN A 108 -3.12 14.31 -5.85
C ASN A 108 -2.47 14.51 -7.22
N LYS A 109 -1.15 14.29 -7.32
CA LYS A 109 -0.33 14.42 -8.53
C LYS A 109 0.57 13.20 -8.72
N THR A 110 0.99 12.99 -9.95
CA THR A 110 1.98 11.97 -10.33
C THR A 110 3.39 12.39 -9.91
N ASN A 111 4.35 11.45 -9.96
CA ASN A 111 5.75 11.80 -9.73
C ASN A 111 6.28 12.75 -10.80
N ASP A 112 5.83 12.62 -12.05
CA ASP A 112 6.23 13.48 -13.15
C ASP A 112 5.82 14.93 -12.89
N GLU A 113 4.56 15.16 -12.49
CA GLU A 113 4.04 16.49 -12.16
C GLU A 113 4.78 17.12 -10.97
N HIS A 114 5.04 16.33 -9.91
CA HIS A 114 5.78 16.83 -8.75
C HIS A 114 7.24 17.14 -9.11
N ALA A 115 7.90 16.29 -9.89
CA ALA A 115 9.29 16.48 -10.31
C ALA A 115 9.44 17.73 -11.18
N GLU A 116 8.52 17.95 -12.12
CA GLU A 116 8.46 19.16 -12.95
C GLU A 116 8.33 20.43 -12.08
N GLU A 117 7.39 20.43 -11.13
CA GLU A 117 7.18 21.58 -10.22
C GLU A 117 8.37 21.87 -9.29
N MET A 118 9.18 20.86 -9.01
CA MET A 118 10.36 20.99 -8.14
C MET A 118 11.66 21.22 -8.94
N GLY A 119 11.63 21.06 -10.26
CA GLY A 119 12.80 21.20 -11.12
C GLY A 119 13.83 20.09 -10.91
N ILE A 120 13.43 18.90 -10.49
CA ILE A 120 14.28 17.72 -10.28
C ILE A 120 13.88 16.58 -11.21
N SER A 121 14.72 15.55 -11.31
CA SER A 121 14.35 14.36 -12.09
C SER A 121 13.33 13.48 -11.38
N VAL A 122 12.50 12.76 -12.14
CA VAL A 122 11.54 11.79 -11.60
C VAL A 122 12.25 10.68 -10.82
N ALA A 123 13.46 10.29 -11.25
CA ALA A 123 14.25 9.27 -10.57
C ALA A 123 14.72 9.75 -9.18
N GLU A 124 15.21 10.98 -9.09
CA GLU A 124 15.62 11.61 -7.83
C GLU A 124 14.44 11.74 -6.86
N LEU A 125 13.30 12.29 -7.33
CA LEU A 125 12.09 12.37 -6.53
C LEU A 125 11.64 10.98 -6.04
N SER A 126 11.66 9.96 -6.90
CA SER A 126 11.26 8.61 -6.52
C SER A 126 12.16 8.03 -5.44
N GLN A 127 13.47 8.24 -5.53
CA GLN A 127 14.42 7.78 -4.51
C GLN A 127 14.19 8.45 -3.15
N GLU A 128 13.94 9.76 -3.14
CA GLU A 128 13.63 10.49 -1.90
C GLU A 128 12.31 10.03 -1.28
N LEU A 129 11.28 9.82 -2.12
CA LEU A 129 9.99 9.31 -1.64
C LEU A 129 10.06 7.88 -1.13
N ASP A 130 10.90 7.02 -1.70
CA ASP A 130 11.12 5.67 -1.19
C ASP A 130 11.80 5.70 0.19
N ALA A 131 12.76 6.60 0.40
CA ALA A 131 13.38 6.81 1.71
C ALA A 131 12.38 7.33 2.74
N ILE A 132 11.53 8.31 2.39
CA ILE A 132 10.44 8.82 3.22
C ILE A 132 9.47 7.70 3.59
N ASN A 133 9.00 6.95 2.59
CA ASN A 133 8.05 5.85 2.79
C ASN A 133 8.63 4.79 3.72
N LYS A 134 9.92 4.48 3.59
CA LYS A 134 10.61 3.55 4.48
C LYS A 134 10.65 4.05 5.92
N GLN A 135 11.00 5.31 6.15
CA GLN A 135 11.01 5.90 7.50
C GLN A 135 9.63 5.84 8.16
N LEU A 136 8.59 6.21 7.41
CA LEU A 136 7.20 6.16 7.89
C LEU A 136 6.73 4.73 8.15
N PHE A 137 7.09 3.80 7.28
CA PHE A 137 6.78 2.38 7.46
C PHE A 137 7.46 1.82 8.70
N ASP A 138 8.77 2.02 8.85
CA ASP A 138 9.55 1.52 9.99
C ASP A 138 9.01 2.08 11.33
N TYR A 139 8.62 3.35 11.35
CA TYR A 139 7.97 3.95 12.52
C TYR A 139 6.61 3.31 12.82
N ARG A 140 5.75 3.17 11.80
CA ARG A 140 4.41 2.61 11.93
C ARG A 140 4.42 1.16 12.43
N GLU A 141 5.36 0.34 11.99
CA GLU A 141 5.47 -1.07 12.41
C GLU A 141 5.72 -1.24 13.92
N ASN A 142 6.11 -0.18 14.64
CA ASN A 142 6.20 -0.19 16.11
C ASN A 142 4.87 0.12 16.82
N ARG A 143 3.82 0.47 16.08
CA ARG A 143 2.48 0.70 16.62
C ARG A 143 1.72 -0.61 16.80
N ILE A 144 0.68 -0.59 17.62
CA ILE A 144 -0.25 -1.72 17.74
C ILE A 144 -1.04 -1.84 16.43
N LYS A 145 -0.91 -3.00 15.77
CA LYS A 145 -1.61 -3.29 14.52
C LYS A 145 -3.12 -3.42 14.74
N PRO A 146 -3.93 -3.15 13.70
CA PRO A 146 -5.36 -3.47 13.71
C PRO A 146 -5.61 -4.95 13.96
N GLY A 147 -6.81 -5.28 14.44
CA GLY A 147 -7.23 -6.67 14.64
C GLY A 147 -7.17 -7.48 13.34
N LEU A 148 -6.49 -8.62 13.38
CA LEU A 148 -6.41 -9.55 12.24
C LEU A 148 -7.57 -10.55 12.31
N ASP A 149 -8.44 -10.60 11.28
CA ASP A 149 -9.33 -11.73 11.05
C ASP A 149 -8.56 -12.85 10.34
N ASN A 150 -8.11 -13.81 11.11
CA ASN A 150 -7.29 -14.92 10.65
C ASN A 150 -8.04 -16.10 10.01
N LYS A 151 -9.29 -15.89 9.63
CA LYS A 151 -10.04 -16.89 8.86
C LYS A 151 -9.44 -17.04 7.46
N ILE A 152 -9.38 -18.27 6.97
CA ILE A 152 -9.02 -18.58 5.58
C ILE A 152 -10.32 -18.90 4.84
N ILE A 153 -10.82 -17.94 4.06
CA ILE A 153 -12.09 -18.07 3.34
C ILE A 153 -11.79 -18.54 1.92
N LEU A 154 -12.24 -19.72 1.56
CA LEU A 154 -11.95 -20.37 0.27
C LEU A 154 -12.23 -19.46 -0.94
N SER A 155 -13.40 -18.80 -0.99
CA SER A 155 -13.76 -17.94 -2.11
C SER A 155 -12.84 -16.70 -2.23
N TRP A 156 -12.39 -16.14 -1.12
CA TRP A 156 -11.47 -14.99 -1.11
C TRP A 156 -10.05 -15.39 -1.50
N ASN A 157 -9.63 -16.59 -1.07
CA ASN A 157 -8.35 -17.17 -1.48
C ASN A 157 -8.34 -17.48 -2.99
N ALA A 158 -9.44 -18.00 -3.54
CA ALA A 158 -9.57 -18.22 -4.98
C ALA A 158 -9.50 -16.90 -5.78
N LEU A 159 -10.07 -15.80 -5.27
CA LEU A 159 -9.92 -14.48 -5.87
C LEU A 159 -8.47 -14.00 -5.79
N MET A 160 -7.79 -14.17 -4.65
CA MET A 160 -6.39 -13.76 -4.50
C MET A 160 -5.47 -14.61 -5.39
N CYS A 161 -5.69 -15.91 -5.50
CA CYS A 161 -5.01 -16.76 -6.49
C CYS A 161 -5.15 -16.18 -7.91
N SER A 162 -6.37 -15.79 -8.30
CA SER A 162 -6.62 -15.13 -9.58
C SER A 162 -5.83 -13.82 -9.71
N GLY A 163 -5.75 -13.02 -8.66
CA GLY A 163 -4.93 -11.81 -8.60
C GLY A 163 -3.45 -12.08 -8.91
N TYR A 164 -2.85 -13.08 -8.27
CA TYR A 164 -1.48 -13.50 -8.51
C TYR A 164 -1.25 -13.99 -9.95
N VAL A 165 -2.19 -14.78 -10.49
CA VAL A 165 -2.13 -15.23 -11.89
C VAL A 165 -2.18 -14.05 -12.86
N GLN A 166 -3.04 -13.06 -12.64
CA GLN A 166 -3.12 -11.88 -13.50
C GLN A 166 -1.86 -11.00 -13.38
N ALA A 167 -1.33 -10.83 -12.17
CA ALA A 167 -0.07 -10.13 -11.95
C ALA A 167 1.11 -10.83 -12.65
N TYR A 168 1.19 -12.17 -12.58
CA TYR A 168 2.17 -12.95 -13.35
C TYR A 168 2.05 -12.69 -14.85
N LYS A 169 0.84 -12.76 -15.41
CA LYS A 169 0.60 -12.50 -16.83
C LYS A 169 0.96 -11.08 -17.26
N ALA A 170 0.82 -10.12 -16.37
CA ALA A 170 1.10 -8.71 -16.65
C ALA A 170 2.60 -8.38 -16.54
N LEU A 171 3.28 -8.91 -15.52
CA LEU A 171 4.64 -8.50 -15.15
C LEU A 171 5.72 -9.55 -15.43
N GLY A 172 5.35 -10.80 -15.74
CA GLY A 172 6.27 -11.90 -16.02
C GLY A 172 7.07 -12.40 -14.81
N ASN A 173 6.64 -12.05 -13.57
CA ASN A 173 7.37 -12.42 -12.36
C ASN A 173 7.01 -13.84 -11.91
N GLU A 174 7.93 -14.80 -12.04
CA GLU A 174 7.73 -16.22 -11.68
C GLU A 174 7.41 -16.43 -10.19
N HIS A 175 7.80 -15.49 -9.31
CA HIS A 175 7.43 -15.53 -7.91
C HIS A 175 5.91 -15.50 -7.72
N TYR A 176 5.19 -14.65 -8.45
CA TYR A 176 3.73 -14.57 -8.38
C TYR A 176 3.05 -15.85 -8.83
N LYS A 177 3.59 -16.50 -9.87
CA LYS A 177 3.12 -17.80 -10.31
C LYS A 177 3.33 -18.87 -9.23
N SER A 178 4.48 -18.89 -8.57
CA SER A 178 4.77 -19.86 -7.54
C SER A 178 3.83 -19.72 -6.34
N ILE A 179 3.49 -18.49 -5.94
CA ILE A 179 2.50 -18.24 -4.88
C ILE A 179 1.10 -18.71 -5.31
N ALA A 180 0.69 -18.42 -6.54
CA ALA A 180 -0.60 -18.88 -7.04
C ALA A 180 -0.73 -20.41 -7.00
N ILE A 181 0.32 -21.14 -7.41
CA ILE A 181 0.37 -22.60 -7.36
C ILE A 181 0.28 -23.08 -5.91
N LYS A 182 1.10 -22.53 -5.02
CA LYS A 182 1.10 -22.88 -3.59
C LYS A 182 -0.27 -22.67 -2.92
N ASN A 183 -1.00 -21.63 -3.31
CA ASN A 183 -2.33 -21.34 -2.80
C ASN A 183 -3.40 -22.34 -3.31
N LEU A 184 -3.18 -23.01 -4.45
CA LEU A 184 -4.09 -24.00 -5.01
C LEU A 184 -3.88 -25.40 -4.42
N GLU A 185 -2.73 -25.70 -3.84
CA GLU A 185 -2.38 -26.98 -3.21
C GLU A 185 -2.94 -27.07 -1.79
#